data_c10c3806eeeacd3a5f0404a000165025
#
_entry.id   c10c3806eeeacd3a5f0404a000165025
#
_cell.length_a   1.000
_cell.length_b   1.000
_cell.length_c   1.000
_cell.angle_alpha   90.00
_cell.angle_beta   90.00
_cell.angle_gamma   90.00
#
_symmetry.space_group_name_H-M   'P 1'
#
loop_
_entity.id
_entity.type
_entity.pdbx_description
1 polymer ?
#
loop_
_entity_poly.entity_id
_entity_poly.type
_entity_poly.pdbx_seq_one_letter_code
_entity_poly.pdbx_strand_id
1 'polypeptide(L)'
;MRASITASSGQDPRFGDLHEALVDAMALAGVPAEVSVDCFAAAGDGLVHVLVPGAYLPHVHPAAYPSADQLRRTLLVVTESPGAPGFDRSAALAETAAATFVLDPGAVPELARKGIRARLLPLGHVPAWDIWGGAESERPIDLAVLGDFSDRRARAVALAGPALAGRRAALHLVRKPLTPATAAATPSGAAKRELLANARVLLLVHEREGRSFDWLEALPAIANGAVIQSEQPSDHGPLVAGRHFECAGFYALSTALEGLLASPDRLERVRSEAYDFIRAERPLSAVGAALREAIDSTSAAAGHASGARGRLTVPMPLQAEGPTPAVERLQEHPSEGDVVRAALKQALVRQRRLERELRRLDADGDGAGPDDRVVEIGSSDAPQPRVSVVVTLYNYANTIAGALRSVGLSDLDEVEVVLVDDASTDDSLAVARAALEEMSWLPGRIVERGANGGLPAARNAGIAHARADYVFVLDADNVVHPGGLRLLADALDREPGADFAYGVIRQVGPAGPMGLLSWAPWDPWWLRIDNYIDAMAMLRRSSVEVVGGYTSDEAFMGWEDFELWCNMASHGMSGEFVPELVADYRTGHISMLSLTTLDTTDGWTALFDRYEFLREPA
;
A
#
# COMPACT_ATOMS: atom_id res chain seq x y z
N MET A 1 -14.73 27.38 -31.24
CA MET A 1 -14.60 25.97 -30.90
C MET A 1 -14.24 25.88 -29.42
N ARG A 2 -14.82 24.96 -28.66
CA ARG A 2 -14.55 24.74 -27.24
C ARG A 2 -14.39 23.26 -26.99
N ALA A 3 -13.71 22.89 -25.92
CA ALA A 3 -13.51 21.50 -25.52
C ALA A 3 -14.23 21.18 -24.21
N SER A 4 -14.70 19.93 -24.07
CA SER A 4 -15.19 19.37 -22.81
C SER A 4 -14.36 18.16 -22.45
N ILE A 5 -13.66 18.21 -21.32
CA ILE A 5 -12.86 17.10 -20.80
C ILE A 5 -13.77 16.31 -19.86
N THR A 6 -13.97 15.02 -20.17
CA THR A 6 -14.90 14.19 -19.42
C THR A 6 -14.16 13.46 -18.30
N ALA A 7 -14.61 13.69 -17.06
CA ALA A 7 -14.09 13.10 -15.83
C ALA A 7 -15.20 12.35 -15.07
N SER A 8 -14.83 11.51 -14.11
CA SER A 8 -15.77 10.90 -13.17
C SER A 8 -15.51 11.34 -11.75
N SER A 9 -16.57 11.53 -10.96
CA SER A 9 -16.46 11.83 -9.52
C SER A 9 -15.87 10.65 -8.71
N GLY A 10 -16.03 9.43 -9.22
CA GLY A 10 -15.44 8.21 -8.63
C GLY A 10 -14.07 7.83 -9.19
N GLN A 11 -13.47 8.67 -10.08
CA GLN A 11 -12.17 8.35 -10.67
C GLN A 11 -11.05 8.30 -9.64
N ASP A 12 -10.01 7.55 -9.97
CA ASP A 12 -8.76 7.55 -9.22
C ASP A 12 -8.20 8.98 -9.16
N PRO A 13 -7.94 9.53 -7.95
CA PRO A 13 -7.49 10.92 -7.76
C PRO A 13 -6.26 11.29 -8.59
N ARG A 14 -5.41 10.32 -8.93
CA ARG A 14 -4.20 10.53 -9.75
C ARG A 14 -4.46 11.04 -11.16
N PHE A 15 -5.66 10.80 -11.71
CA PHE A 15 -6.05 11.35 -13.01
C PHE A 15 -6.44 12.84 -12.98
N GLY A 16 -6.68 13.39 -11.79
CA GLY A 16 -7.00 14.82 -11.64
C GLY A 16 -5.91 15.71 -12.22
N ASP A 17 -4.63 15.39 -11.93
CA ASP A 17 -3.48 16.12 -12.47
C ASP A 17 -3.45 16.10 -14.02
N LEU A 18 -3.78 14.97 -14.65
CA LEU A 18 -3.83 14.87 -16.11
C LEU A 18 -4.95 15.73 -16.69
N HIS A 19 -6.13 15.74 -16.06
CA HIS A 19 -7.24 16.59 -16.53
C HIS A 19 -6.89 18.07 -16.43
N GLU A 20 -6.26 18.50 -15.33
CA GLU A 20 -5.75 19.88 -15.16
C GLU A 20 -4.76 20.25 -16.28
N ALA A 21 -3.79 19.38 -16.55
CA ALA A 21 -2.81 19.58 -17.61
C ALA A 21 -3.46 19.68 -19.01
N LEU A 22 -4.50 18.90 -19.28
CA LEU A 22 -5.23 18.95 -20.55
C LEU A 22 -6.02 20.26 -20.69
N VAL A 23 -6.63 20.77 -19.61
CA VAL A 23 -7.30 22.09 -19.60
C VAL A 23 -6.30 23.19 -19.91
N ASP A 24 -5.17 23.20 -19.22
CA ASP A 24 -4.11 24.19 -19.40
C ASP A 24 -3.51 24.14 -20.80
N ALA A 25 -3.26 22.94 -21.33
CA ALA A 25 -2.77 22.76 -22.70
C ALA A 25 -3.73 23.30 -23.75
N MET A 26 -5.04 23.07 -23.57
CA MET A 26 -6.08 23.62 -24.44
C MET A 26 -6.14 25.14 -24.37
N ALA A 27 -6.04 25.70 -23.17
CA ALA A 27 -6.02 27.16 -22.98
C ALA A 27 -4.82 27.79 -23.69
N LEU A 28 -3.62 27.20 -23.59
CA LEU A 28 -2.43 27.64 -24.33
C LEU A 28 -2.60 27.58 -25.86
N ALA A 29 -3.41 26.64 -26.36
CA ALA A 29 -3.74 26.50 -27.76
C ALA A 29 -4.91 27.45 -28.23
N GLY A 30 -5.42 28.28 -27.33
CA GLY A 30 -6.55 29.17 -27.62
C GLY A 30 -7.90 28.44 -27.75
N VAL A 31 -8.03 27.27 -27.13
CA VAL A 31 -9.27 26.48 -27.07
C VAL A 31 -9.83 26.53 -25.65
N PRO A 32 -10.92 27.25 -25.39
CA PRO A 32 -11.57 27.20 -24.08
C PRO A 32 -11.98 25.77 -23.75
N ALA A 33 -11.60 25.30 -22.56
CA ALA A 33 -11.90 23.95 -22.11
C ALA A 33 -12.54 23.98 -20.71
N GLU A 34 -13.47 23.05 -20.47
CA GLU A 34 -14.11 22.83 -19.17
C GLU A 34 -14.15 21.34 -18.85
N VAL A 35 -14.20 20.99 -17.56
CA VAL A 35 -14.35 19.61 -17.12
C VAL A 35 -15.83 19.31 -16.88
N SER A 36 -16.33 18.24 -17.53
CA SER A 36 -17.68 17.71 -17.32
C SER A 36 -17.57 16.45 -16.47
N VAL A 37 -18.24 16.43 -15.31
CA VAL A 37 -18.18 15.33 -14.36
C VAL A 37 -19.37 14.40 -14.53
N ASP A 38 -19.13 13.08 -14.59
CA ASP A 38 -20.11 11.99 -14.68
C ASP A 38 -21.07 12.06 -15.88
N CYS A 39 -20.78 12.90 -16.84
CA CYS A 39 -21.59 13.01 -18.05
C CYS A 39 -20.77 13.47 -19.26
N PHE A 40 -21.19 13.05 -20.43
CA PHE A 40 -20.78 13.71 -21.68
C PHE A 40 -21.63 14.97 -21.87
N ALA A 41 -20.98 16.10 -22.08
CA ALA A 41 -21.67 17.36 -22.36
C ALA A 41 -22.58 17.17 -23.58
N ALA A 42 -23.75 17.84 -23.57
CA ALA A 42 -24.69 17.77 -24.68
C ALA A 42 -24.02 18.23 -25.97
N ALA A 43 -24.27 17.54 -27.07
CA ALA A 43 -23.74 17.89 -28.37
C ALA A 43 -24.17 19.33 -28.75
N GLY A 44 -23.18 20.21 -29.00
CA GLY A 44 -23.37 21.58 -29.45
C GLY A 44 -22.46 21.88 -30.64
N ASP A 45 -22.81 22.87 -31.42
CA ASP A 45 -21.96 23.28 -32.53
C ASP A 45 -20.61 23.77 -32.03
N GLY A 46 -19.52 23.18 -32.57
CA GLY A 46 -18.15 23.52 -32.22
C GLY A 46 -17.65 22.94 -30.90
N LEU A 47 -18.36 21.98 -30.30
CA LEU A 47 -17.89 21.24 -29.11
C LEU A 47 -17.11 19.98 -29.52
N VAL A 48 -15.90 19.82 -28.96
CA VAL A 48 -15.06 18.61 -29.07
C VAL A 48 -14.91 18.04 -27.67
N HIS A 49 -15.04 16.73 -27.55
CA HIS A 49 -14.82 16.03 -26.29
C HIS A 49 -13.36 15.57 -26.17
N VAL A 50 -12.84 15.54 -24.95
CA VAL A 50 -11.58 14.87 -24.60
C VAL A 50 -11.89 13.83 -23.54
N LEU A 51 -11.56 12.58 -23.81
CA LEU A 51 -11.85 11.47 -22.94
C LEU A 51 -10.56 10.72 -22.58
N VAL A 52 -10.37 10.47 -21.27
CA VAL A 52 -9.39 9.54 -20.74
C VAL A 52 -10.16 8.29 -20.31
N PRO A 53 -10.16 7.19 -21.12
CA PRO A 53 -11.05 6.05 -20.87
C PRO A 53 -10.82 5.37 -19.51
N GLY A 54 -9.56 5.18 -19.10
CA GLY A 54 -9.20 4.57 -17.82
C GLY A 54 -9.64 5.39 -16.60
N ALA A 55 -9.75 6.71 -16.77
CA ALA A 55 -10.22 7.59 -15.71
C ALA A 55 -11.76 7.66 -15.61
N TYR A 56 -12.47 7.36 -16.67
CA TYR A 56 -13.93 7.56 -16.74
C TYR A 56 -14.74 6.25 -16.73
N LEU A 57 -14.46 5.37 -17.68
CA LEU A 57 -15.32 4.22 -17.94
C LEU A 57 -15.49 3.23 -16.76
N PRO A 58 -14.46 2.98 -15.93
CA PRO A 58 -14.62 2.07 -14.78
C PRO A 58 -15.55 2.61 -13.69
N HIS A 59 -15.81 3.91 -13.68
CA HIS A 59 -16.44 4.63 -12.57
C HIS A 59 -17.84 5.13 -12.87
N VAL A 60 -18.35 4.93 -14.09
CA VAL A 60 -19.67 5.41 -14.49
C VAL A 60 -20.55 4.27 -14.97
N HIS A 61 -21.87 4.43 -14.78
CA HIS A 61 -22.85 3.46 -15.29
C HIS A 61 -22.76 3.38 -16.83
N PRO A 62 -22.91 2.21 -17.47
CA PRO A 62 -22.86 2.04 -18.92
C PRO A 62 -23.77 2.96 -19.74
N ALA A 63 -24.87 3.44 -19.15
CA ALA A 63 -25.76 4.42 -19.77
C ALA A 63 -25.10 5.80 -19.98
N ALA A 64 -24.03 6.11 -19.22
CA ALA A 64 -23.24 7.33 -19.36
C ALA A 64 -22.08 7.19 -20.37
N TYR A 65 -21.91 6.03 -20.99
CA TYR A 65 -20.88 5.83 -22.01
C TYR A 65 -21.17 6.67 -23.25
N PRO A 66 -20.11 7.16 -23.93
CA PRO A 66 -20.28 7.97 -25.13
C PRO A 66 -20.98 7.19 -26.24
N SER A 67 -21.93 7.84 -26.91
CA SER A 67 -22.50 7.33 -28.15
C SER A 67 -21.47 7.37 -29.30
N ALA A 68 -21.71 6.63 -30.39
CA ALA A 68 -20.86 6.67 -31.56
C ALA A 68 -20.75 8.10 -32.17
N ASP A 69 -21.81 8.91 -32.09
CA ASP A 69 -21.80 10.30 -32.59
C ASP A 69 -20.93 11.21 -31.70
N GLN A 70 -20.95 10.98 -30.39
CA GLN A 70 -20.06 11.69 -29.46
C GLN A 70 -18.60 11.28 -29.68
N LEU A 71 -18.32 9.96 -29.85
CA LEU A 71 -16.96 9.46 -30.12
C LEU A 71 -16.36 10.03 -31.41
N ARG A 72 -17.14 10.20 -32.47
CA ARG A 72 -16.67 10.87 -33.70
C ARG A 72 -16.22 12.30 -33.49
N ARG A 73 -16.54 12.91 -32.35
CA ARG A 73 -16.09 14.25 -31.93
C ARG A 73 -15.21 14.18 -30.68
N THR A 74 -14.65 13.01 -30.36
CA THR A 74 -13.84 12.82 -29.16
C THR A 74 -12.37 12.63 -29.55
N LEU A 75 -11.51 13.39 -28.88
CA LEU A 75 -10.09 13.11 -28.79
C LEU A 75 -9.89 12.13 -27.62
N LEU A 76 -9.39 10.96 -27.92
CA LEU A 76 -9.12 9.93 -26.92
C LEU A 76 -7.69 10.03 -26.41
N VAL A 77 -7.50 10.01 -25.09
CA VAL A 77 -6.18 9.96 -24.45
C VAL A 77 -6.08 8.64 -23.70
N VAL A 78 -5.41 7.67 -24.30
CA VAL A 78 -5.22 6.33 -23.75
C VAL A 78 -4.00 6.35 -22.82
N THR A 79 -4.23 6.00 -21.57
CA THR A 79 -3.21 5.97 -20.52
C THR A 79 -2.73 4.55 -20.22
N GLU A 80 -3.51 3.55 -20.62
CA GLU A 80 -3.23 2.15 -20.38
C GLU A 80 -2.17 1.63 -21.35
N SER A 81 -1.24 0.85 -20.83
CA SER A 81 -0.24 0.14 -21.64
C SER A 81 -0.84 -1.12 -22.27
N PRO A 82 -0.32 -1.61 -23.38
CA PRO A 82 -0.72 -2.86 -23.99
C PRO A 82 -0.71 -4.03 -22.98
N GLY A 83 -1.76 -4.85 -23.01
CA GLY A 83 -1.94 -5.95 -22.06
C GLY A 83 -2.46 -5.55 -20.68
N ALA A 84 -2.68 -4.27 -20.40
CA ALA A 84 -3.43 -3.83 -19.22
C ALA A 84 -4.93 -4.12 -19.38
N PRO A 85 -5.68 -4.39 -18.29
CA PRO A 85 -7.10 -4.77 -18.38
C PRO A 85 -7.99 -3.76 -19.12
N GLY A 86 -7.67 -2.48 -19.06
CA GLY A 86 -8.42 -1.41 -19.74
C GLY A 86 -8.04 -1.17 -21.19
N PHE A 87 -6.88 -1.66 -21.65
CA PHE A 87 -6.32 -1.32 -22.97
C PHE A 87 -7.21 -1.72 -24.14
N ASP A 88 -7.76 -2.94 -24.14
CA ASP A 88 -8.62 -3.41 -25.24
C ASP A 88 -9.93 -2.62 -25.31
N ARG A 89 -10.43 -2.15 -24.18
CA ARG A 89 -11.61 -1.27 -24.12
C ARG A 89 -11.29 0.10 -24.73
N SER A 90 -10.16 0.67 -24.36
CA SER A 90 -9.69 1.94 -24.92
C SER A 90 -9.43 1.82 -26.43
N ALA A 91 -8.89 0.68 -26.90
CA ALA A 91 -8.71 0.38 -28.30
C ALA A 91 -10.05 0.30 -29.06
N ALA A 92 -11.08 -0.35 -28.49
CA ALA A 92 -12.41 -0.40 -29.12
C ALA A 92 -13.06 0.98 -29.28
N LEU A 93 -12.87 1.88 -28.32
CA LEU A 93 -13.32 3.29 -28.47
C LEU A 93 -12.52 4.02 -29.54
N ALA A 94 -11.23 3.74 -29.63
CA ALA A 94 -10.31 4.37 -30.57
C ALA A 94 -10.67 4.08 -32.05
N GLU A 95 -11.35 2.96 -32.35
CA GLU A 95 -11.85 2.66 -33.70
C GLU A 95 -12.84 3.72 -34.22
N THR A 96 -13.56 4.41 -33.33
CA THR A 96 -14.58 5.39 -33.68
C THR A 96 -14.17 6.82 -33.32
N ALA A 97 -13.18 7.00 -32.46
CA ALA A 97 -12.74 8.30 -31.99
C ALA A 97 -12.21 9.17 -33.14
N ALA A 98 -12.40 10.48 -33.00
CA ALA A 98 -11.93 11.47 -33.99
C ALA A 98 -10.40 11.47 -34.13
N ALA A 99 -9.70 11.34 -33.02
CA ALA A 99 -8.27 11.13 -32.95
C ALA A 99 -7.91 10.40 -31.65
N THR A 100 -6.82 9.65 -31.69
CA THR A 100 -6.32 8.87 -30.53
C THR A 100 -4.89 9.29 -30.20
N PHE A 101 -4.70 9.68 -28.97
CA PHE A 101 -3.40 9.91 -28.33
C PHE A 101 -3.12 8.82 -27.32
N VAL A 102 -1.86 8.50 -27.12
CA VAL A 102 -1.38 7.54 -26.13
C VAL A 102 -0.28 8.18 -25.29
N LEU A 103 -0.18 7.80 -24.02
CA LEU A 103 0.97 8.17 -23.17
C LEU A 103 2.09 7.15 -23.29
N ASP A 104 1.75 5.88 -23.46
CA ASP A 104 2.70 4.79 -23.63
C ASP A 104 3.14 4.66 -25.11
N PRO A 105 4.42 4.88 -25.44
CA PRO A 105 4.92 4.70 -26.81
C PRO A 105 4.66 3.29 -27.36
N GLY A 106 4.71 2.26 -26.51
CA GLY A 106 4.43 0.86 -26.88
C GLY A 106 2.99 0.63 -27.37
N ALA A 107 2.05 1.51 -27.01
CA ALA A 107 0.68 1.44 -27.48
C ALA A 107 0.52 1.82 -28.98
N VAL A 108 1.42 2.64 -29.52
CA VAL A 108 1.33 3.07 -30.94
C VAL A 108 1.38 1.89 -31.92
N PRO A 109 2.40 1.00 -31.88
CA PRO A 109 2.46 -0.14 -32.78
C PRO A 109 1.36 -1.16 -32.52
N GLU A 110 0.90 -1.30 -31.26
CA GLU A 110 -0.17 -2.24 -30.91
C GLU A 110 -1.52 -1.79 -31.50
N LEU A 111 -1.87 -0.51 -31.36
CA LEU A 111 -3.07 0.05 -31.98
C LEU A 111 -2.98 0.04 -33.51
N ALA A 112 -1.80 0.25 -34.07
CA ALA A 112 -1.60 0.15 -35.52
C ALA A 112 -1.88 -1.26 -36.05
N ARG A 113 -1.54 -2.32 -35.31
CA ARG A 113 -1.91 -3.72 -35.65
C ARG A 113 -3.42 -3.94 -35.66
N LYS A 114 -4.17 -3.17 -34.90
CA LYS A 114 -5.66 -3.16 -34.88
C LYS A 114 -6.25 -2.20 -35.94
N GLY A 115 -5.43 -1.58 -36.80
CA GLY A 115 -5.87 -0.65 -37.83
C GLY A 115 -6.14 0.78 -37.30
N ILE A 116 -5.79 1.07 -36.05
CA ILE A 116 -6.05 2.35 -35.38
C ILE A 116 -4.81 3.25 -35.49
N ARG A 117 -5.00 4.47 -35.97
CA ARG A 117 -3.95 5.50 -35.96
C ARG A 117 -3.91 6.18 -34.60
N ALA A 118 -2.83 5.97 -33.85
CA ALA A 118 -2.57 6.66 -32.61
C ALA A 118 -1.28 7.48 -32.69
N ARG A 119 -1.23 8.58 -31.93
CA ARG A 119 -0.06 9.45 -31.81
C ARG A 119 0.35 9.53 -30.35
N LEU A 120 1.66 9.60 -30.08
CA LEU A 120 2.17 9.86 -28.74
C LEU A 120 1.75 11.30 -28.34
N LEU A 121 1.09 11.44 -27.18
CA LEU A 121 0.84 12.75 -26.59
C LEU A 121 2.18 13.30 -26.07
N PRO A 122 2.64 14.48 -26.52
CA PRO A 122 3.95 15.01 -26.14
C PRO A 122 3.93 15.62 -24.72
N LEU A 123 3.41 14.87 -23.74
CA LEU A 123 3.34 15.32 -22.35
C LEU A 123 4.76 15.51 -21.78
N GLY A 124 4.96 16.56 -21.01
CA GLY A 124 6.23 16.95 -20.45
C GLY A 124 6.06 17.90 -19.28
N HIS A 125 6.72 19.05 -19.30
CA HIS A 125 6.61 20.04 -18.23
C HIS A 125 5.23 20.70 -18.21
N VAL A 126 4.53 20.52 -17.08
CA VAL A 126 3.26 21.19 -16.78
C VAL A 126 3.53 22.23 -15.69
N PRO A 127 3.42 23.54 -15.97
CA PRO A 127 3.76 24.58 -14.99
C PRO A 127 3.00 24.47 -13.66
N ALA A 128 1.74 24.03 -13.69
CA ALA A 128 0.93 23.82 -12.48
C ALA A 128 1.44 22.67 -11.61
N TRP A 129 2.25 21.74 -12.14
CA TRP A 129 2.85 20.65 -11.39
C TRP A 129 4.18 21.02 -10.74
N ASP A 130 4.83 22.07 -11.20
CA ASP A 130 6.16 22.49 -10.78
C ASP A 130 6.06 23.45 -9.59
N ILE A 131 6.09 22.92 -8.37
CA ILE A 131 6.16 23.70 -7.13
C ILE A 131 7.58 23.88 -6.63
N TRP A 132 8.54 23.12 -7.17
CA TRP A 132 9.95 23.18 -6.79
C TRP A 132 10.67 24.35 -7.48
N GLY A 133 10.40 24.62 -8.75
CA GLY A 133 10.98 25.74 -9.50
C GLY A 133 12.49 25.65 -9.75
N GLY A 134 13.13 24.49 -9.52
CA GLY A 134 14.59 24.31 -9.67
C GLY A 134 15.43 24.89 -8.55
N ALA A 135 14.85 25.27 -7.40
CA ALA A 135 15.57 25.83 -6.26
C ALA A 135 16.32 24.74 -5.47
N GLU A 136 17.49 25.11 -4.90
CA GLU A 136 18.15 24.23 -3.94
C GLU A 136 17.26 24.08 -2.70
N SER A 137 16.98 22.82 -2.30
CA SER A 137 16.08 22.52 -1.18
C SER A 137 16.53 21.26 -0.45
N GLU A 138 16.34 21.26 0.87
CA GLU A 138 16.44 20.02 1.64
C GLU A 138 15.30 19.08 1.26
N ARG A 139 15.65 17.78 1.15
CA ARG A 139 14.69 16.71 0.82
C ARG A 139 14.74 15.65 1.90
N PRO A 140 13.86 15.75 2.90
CA PRO A 140 13.88 14.89 4.09
C PRO A 140 13.45 13.44 3.81
N ILE A 141 12.81 13.17 2.65
CA ILE A 141 12.38 11.83 2.25
C ILE A 141 13.42 11.26 1.29
N ASP A 142 14.09 10.19 1.69
CA ASP A 142 15.09 9.54 0.84
C ASP A 142 14.46 8.84 -0.35
N LEU A 143 13.33 8.15 -0.13
CA LEU A 143 12.62 7.38 -1.15
C LEU A 143 11.12 7.58 -1.08
N ALA A 144 10.50 7.90 -2.21
CA ALA A 144 9.06 7.79 -2.41
C ALA A 144 8.73 6.58 -3.30
N VAL A 145 7.64 5.88 -2.99
CA VAL A 145 7.04 4.84 -3.84
C VAL A 145 5.56 5.14 -3.96
N LEU A 146 5.10 5.34 -5.19
CA LEU A 146 3.71 5.68 -5.50
C LEU A 146 3.13 4.69 -6.51
N GLY A 147 1.81 4.47 -6.45
CA GLY A 147 1.08 3.71 -7.47
C GLY A 147 0.27 2.54 -6.92
N ASP A 148 -0.33 1.76 -7.82
CA ASP A 148 -1.17 0.62 -7.44
C ASP A 148 -0.34 -0.48 -6.79
N PHE A 149 -0.91 -1.14 -5.79
CA PHE A 149 -0.30 -2.32 -5.21
C PHE A 149 -0.25 -3.46 -6.23
N SER A 150 0.89 -4.16 -6.25
CA SER A 150 1.04 -5.47 -6.86
C SER A 150 2.10 -6.26 -6.10
N ASP A 151 2.02 -7.58 -6.12
CA ASP A 151 3.00 -8.45 -5.46
C ASP A 151 4.41 -8.17 -5.96
N ARG A 152 4.55 -7.84 -7.26
CA ARG A 152 5.83 -7.47 -7.86
C ARG A 152 6.40 -6.19 -7.25
N ARG A 153 5.56 -5.15 -7.10
CA ARG A 153 5.95 -3.87 -6.50
C ARG A 153 6.27 -4.02 -5.02
N ALA A 154 5.44 -4.78 -4.30
CA ALA A 154 5.69 -5.11 -2.90
C ALA A 154 7.02 -5.86 -2.70
N ARG A 155 7.31 -6.84 -3.56
CA ARG A 155 8.59 -7.56 -3.53
C ARG A 155 9.79 -6.65 -3.84
N ALA A 156 9.67 -5.72 -4.78
CA ALA A 156 10.75 -4.76 -5.08
C ALA A 156 11.04 -3.84 -3.90
N VAL A 157 10.00 -3.33 -3.23
CA VAL A 157 10.15 -2.52 -2.00
C VAL A 157 10.77 -3.36 -0.88
N ALA A 158 10.33 -4.61 -0.71
CA ALA A 158 10.92 -5.52 0.28
C ALA A 158 12.40 -5.80 -0.01
N LEU A 159 12.79 -5.99 -1.27
CA LEU A 159 14.18 -6.11 -1.69
C LEU A 159 14.99 -4.84 -1.41
N ALA A 160 14.39 -3.66 -1.54
CA ALA A 160 15.02 -2.38 -1.24
C ALA A 160 15.18 -2.11 0.27
N GLY A 161 14.58 -2.92 1.14
CA GLY A 161 14.63 -2.76 2.59
C GLY A 161 16.03 -2.47 3.18
N PRO A 162 17.11 -3.19 2.79
CA PRO A 162 18.46 -2.86 3.25
C PRO A 162 18.90 -1.45 2.88
N ALA A 163 18.55 -0.97 1.67
CA ALA A 163 18.83 0.39 1.22
C ALA A 163 18.04 1.44 2.01
N LEU A 164 16.94 1.04 2.63
CA LEU A 164 16.07 1.92 3.43
C LEU A 164 16.38 1.90 4.91
N ALA A 165 17.26 1.01 5.38
CA ALA A 165 17.63 0.94 6.80
C ALA A 165 18.22 2.28 7.27
N GLY A 166 17.59 2.88 8.28
CA GLY A 166 17.97 4.20 8.83
C GLY A 166 17.68 5.40 7.90
N ARG A 167 16.87 5.21 6.85
CA ARG A 167 16.43 6.28 5.93
C ARG A 167 14.92 6.44 5.97
N ARG A 168 14.44 7.62 5.60
CA ARG A 168 13.02 7.92 5.52
C ARG A 168 12.44 7.53 4.16
N ALA A 169 11.39 6.73 4.18
CA ALA A 169 10.66 6.33 2.99
C ALA A 169 9.19 6.75 3.09
N ALA A 170 8.57 7.08 1.96
CA ALA A 170 7.13 7.33 1.85
C ALA A 170 6.53 6.31 0.87
N LEU A 171 5.85 5.31 1.41
CA LEU A 171 5.35 4.15 0.69
C LEU A 171 3.82 4.23 0.54
N HIS A 172 3.35 4.85 -0.53
CA HIS A 172 1.93 5.01 -0.83
C HIS A 172 1.50 4.05 -1.94
N LEU A 173 1.15 2.84 -1.55
CA LEU A 173 0.61 1.82 -2.45
C LEU A 173 -0.91 1.80 -2.37
N VAL A 174 -1.56 1.86 -3.51
CA VAL A 174 -3.01 1.99 -3.61
C VAL A 174 -3.66 0.61 -3.68
N ARG A 175 -4.59 0.33 -2.76
CA ARG A 175 -5.40 -0.88 -2.77
C ARG A 175 -6.67 -0.65 -3.60
N LYS A 176 -7.03 -1.62 -4.43
CA LYS A 176 -8.26 -1.56 -5.25
C LYS A 176 -9.24 -2.65 -4.84
N PRO A 177 -10.57 -2.38 -4.93
CA PRO A 177 -11.18 -1.15 -5.41
C PRO A 177 -10.91 0.05 -4.49
N LEU A 178 -10.96 1.27 -5.02
CA LEU A 178 -10.81 2.47 -4.22
C LEU A 178 -12.07 2.70 -3.39
N THR A 179 -11.91 2.74 -2.08
CA THR A 179 -12.93 3.26 -1.17
C THR A 179 -12.75 4.77 -0.97
N PRO A 180 -13.74 5.50 -0.45
CA PRO A 180 -13.56 6.91 -0.11
C PRO A 180 -12.38 7.17 0.82
N ALA A 181 -12.14 6.29 1.82
CA ALA A 181 -11.04 6.42 2.76
C ALA A 181 -9.68 6.20 2.08
N THR A 182 -9.52 5.13 1.28
CA THR A 182 -8.27 4.87 0.55
C THR A 182 -8.00 5.91 -0.54
N ALA A 183 -9.04 6.44 -1.19
CA ALA A 183 -8.90 7.56 -2.13
C ALA A 183 -8.41 8.84 -1.45
N ALA A 184 -8.97 9.17 -0.28
CA ALA A 184 -8.55 10.35 0.50
C ALA A 184 -7.10 10.23 1.02
N ALA A 185 -6.65 9.03 1.35
CA ALA A 185 -5.29 8.77 1.84
C ALA A 185 -4.24 8.65 0.69
N THR A 186 -4.69 8.58 -0.57
CA THR A 186 -3.79 8.50 -1.73
C THR A 186 -3.26 9.90 -2.09
N PRO A 187 -1.95 10.14 -2.04
CA PRO A 187 -1.40 11.44 -2.43
C PRO A 187 -1.74 11.79 -3.88
N SER A 188 -2.41 12.91 -4.08
CA SER A 188 -2.82 13.43 -5.38
C SER A 188 -2.73 14.95 -5.40
N GLY A 189 -2.74 15.57 -6.56
CA GLY A 189 -2.72 17.02 -6.70
C GLY A 189 -1.58 17.66 -5.91
N ALA A 190 -1.90 18.66 -5.08
CA ALA A 190 -0.91 19.40 -4.30
C ALA A 190 -0.13 18.51 -3.32
N ALA A 191 -0.80 17.57 -2.63
CA ALA A 191 -0.14 16.67 -1.67
C ALA A 191 0.90 15.77 -2.35
N LYS A 192 0.59 15.24 -3.55
CA LYS A 192 1.55 14.47 -4.35
C LYS A 192 2.76 15.33 -4.76
N ARG A 193 2.52 16.55 -5.24
CA ARG A 193 3.58 17.47 -5.63
C ARG A 193 4.49 17.83 -4.46
N GLU A 194 3.92 18.11 -3.29
CA GLU A 194 4.66 18.39 -2.07
C GLU A 194 5.51 17.18 -1.62
N LEU A 195 4.94 15.99 -1.62
CA LEU A 195 5.67 14.75 -1.33
C LEU A 195 6.88 14.58 -2.26
N LEU A 196 6.67 14.76 -3.58
CA LEU A 196 7.74 14.64 -4.58
C LEU A 196 8.79 15.74 -4.47
N ALA A 197 8.40 16.97 -4.12
CA ALA A 197 9.35 18.07 -3.86
C ALA A 197 10.22 17.82 -2.61
N ASN A 198 9.74 17.03 -1.67
CA ASN A 198 10.46 16.61 -0.48
C ASN A 198 11.21 15.27 -0.63
N ALA A 199 11.02 14.55 -1.74
CA ALA A 199 11.67 13.27 -1.98
C ALA A 199 12.98 13.42 -2.79
N ARG A 200 14.02 12.67 -2.40
CA ARG A 200 15.29 12.59 -3.16
C ARG A 200 15.13 11.71 -4.38
N VAL A 201 14.47 10.56 -4.22
CA VAL A 201 14.28 9.54 -5.26
C VAL A 201 12.83 9.09 -5.29
N LEU A 202 12.25 8.92 -6.49
CA LEU A 202 11.03 8.15 -6.74
C LEU A 202 11.42 6.79 -7.32
N LEU A 203 11.01 5.70 -6.65
CA LEU A 203 11.18 4.34 -7.18
C LEU A 203 9.99 3.96 -8.05
N LEU A 204 10.24 3.75 -9.32
CA LEU A 204 9.25 3.24 -10.28
C LEU A 204 9.46 1.76 -10.55
N VAL A 205 8.54 0.93 -10.09
CA VAL A 205 8.52 -0.50 -10.37
C VAL A 205 7.30 -0.81 -11.23
N HIS A 206 7.52 -1.53 -12.32
CA HIS A 206 6.43 -1.89 -13.22
C HIS A 206 5.50 -2.92 -12.55
N GLU A 207 4.21 -2.78 -12.79
CA GLU A 207 3.23 -3.77 -12.32
C GLU A 207 3.47 -5.16 -12.94
N ARG A 208 3.96 -5.18 -14.18
CA ARG A 208 4.34 -6.38 -14.93
C ARG A 208 5.69 -6.18 -15.62
N GLU A 209 6.40 -7.26 -15.88
CA GLU A 209 7.66 -7.23 -16.62
C GLU A 209 7.47 -6.71 -18.05
N GLY A 210 8.46 -5.97 -18.56
CA GLY A 210 8.47 -5.48 -19.94
C GLY A 210 7.56 -4.30 -20.24
N ARG A 211 7.09 -3.57 -19.22
CA ARG A 211 6.29 -2.34 -19.42
C ARG A 211 7.16 -1.12 -19.73
N SER A 212 6.53 -0.16 -20.39
CA SER A 212 7.08 1.16 -20.63
C SER A 212 7.05 2.01 -19.35
N PHE A 213 7.69 3.14 -19.45
CA PHE A 213 7.82 4.13 -18.39
C PHE A 213 6.47 4.69 -17.94
N ASP A 214 6.23 4.75 -16.62
CA ASP A 214 5.00 5.34 -16.08
C ASP A 214 5.09 6.87 -16.09
N TRP A 215 4.59 7.47 -17.17
CA TRP A 215 4.66 8.91 -17.39
C TRP A 215 3.84 9.73 -16.40
N LEU A 216 2.73 9.21 -15.89
CA LEU A 216 1.87 9.92 -14.94
C LEU A 216 2.50 10.04 -13.55
N GLU A 217 3.41 9.13 -13.20
CA GLU A 217 4.20 9.22 -11.98
C GLU A 217 5.55 9.91 -12.22
N ALA A 218 6.17 9.68 -13.36
CA ALA A 218 7.50 10.18 -13.68
C ALA A 218 7.55 11.70 -13.89
N LEU A 219 6.62 12.27 -14.67
CA LEU A 219 6.67 13.68 -15.01
C LEU A 219 6.46 14.61 -13.80
N PRO A 220 5.48 14.37 -12.91
CA PRO A 220 5.40 15.14 -11.66
C PRO A 220 6.65 15.00 -10.78
N ALA A 221 7.29 13.83 -10.77
CA ALA A 221 8.52 13.61 -10.02
C ALA A 221 9.66 14.47 -10.57
N ILE A 222 9.90 14.43 -11.88
CA ILE A 222 10.93 15.24 -12.54
C ILE A 222 10.64 16.74 -12.33
N ALA A 223 9.38 17.17 -12.52
CA ALA A 223 8.98 18.57 -12.34
C ALA A 223 9.26 19.08 -10.92
N ASN A 224 9.19 18.19 -9.92
CA ASN A 224 9.46 18.51 -8.52
C ASN A 224 10.84 18.06 -8.03
N GLY A 225 11.73 17.67 -8.95
CA GLY A 225 13.13 17.38 -8.67
C GLY A 225 13.38 16.07 -7.92
N ALA A 226 12.43 15.14 -7.84
CA ALA A 226 12.71 13.78 -7.41
C ALA A 226 13.40 13.01 -8.55
N VAL A 227 14.55 12.41 -8.25
CA VAL A 227 15.27 11.58 -9.23
C VAL A 227 14.54 10.25 -9.38
N ILE A 228 14.32 9.82 -10.61
CA ILE A 228 13.67 8.54 -10.85
C ILE A 228 14.70 7.42 -10.82
N GLN A 229 14.50 6.42 -9.96
CA GLN A 229 15.11 5.10 -10.06
C GLN A 229 14.06 4.13 -10.59
N SER A 230 14.21 3.69 -11.83
CA SER A 230 13.24 2.79 -12.45
C SER A 230 13.76 1.35 -12.53
N GLU A 231 12.85 0.40 -12.55
CA GLU A 231 13.13 -0.88 -13.20
C GLU A 231 13.41 -0.63 -14.69
N GLN A 232 14.23 -1.50 -15.33
CA GLN A 232 14.56 -1.37 -16.75
C GLN A 232 13.28 -1.32 -17.61
N PRO A 233 12.91 -0.16 -18.19
CA PRO A 233 11.70 -0.06 -19.02
C PRO A 233 11.93 -0.62 -20.42
N SER A 234 10.86 -1.13 -21.05
CA SER A 234 10.89 -1.55 -22.46
C SER A 234 10.98 -0.36 -23.41
N ASP A 235 10.39 0.77 -23.02
CA ASP A 235 10.42 2.06 -23.73
C ASP A 235 10.37 3.19 -22.71
N HIS A 236 11.18 4.19 -22.87
CA HIS A 236 11.25 5.38 -22.02
C HIS A 236 11.13 6.68 -22.84
N GLY A 237 10.70 6.55 -24.11
CA GLY A 237 10.51 7.68 -25.00
C GLY A 237 11.79 8.51 -25.17
N PRO A 238 11.71 9.86 -25.06
CA PRO A 238 12.85 10.75 -25.31
C PRO A 238 13.80 10.88 -24.11
N LEU A 239 13.45 10.33 -22.92
CA LEU A 239 14.33 10.37 -21.76
C LEU A 239 15.53 9.42 -22.00
N VAL A 240 16.67 9.71 -21.39
CA VAL A 240 17.91 8.94 -21.53
C VAL A 240 18.31 8.38 -20.17
N ALA A 241 18.41 7.06 -20.07
CA ALA A 241 18.89 6.37 -18.87
C ALA A 241 20.33 6.79 -18.52
N GLY A 242 20.62 6.96 -17.24
CA GLY A 242 21.89 7.47 -16.72
C GLY A 242 22.07 8.99 -16.84
N ARG A 243 21.12 9.67 -17.53
CA ARG A 243 21.11 11.13 -17.71
C ARG A 243 19.87 11.78 -17.11
N HIS A 244 18.68 11.31 -17.49
CA HIS A 244 17.39 11.90 -17.07
C HIS A 244 16.69 11.05 -16.01
N PHE A 245 17.10 9.80 -15.88
CA PHE A 245 16.66 8.87 -14.85
C PHE A 245 17.68 7.74 -14.71
N GLU A 246 17.61 7.03 -13.60
CA GLU A 246 18.42 5.84 -13.37
C GLU A 246 17.56 4.59 -13.52
N CYS A 247 18.15 3.50 -14.00
CA CYS A 247 17.44 2.23 -14.10
C CYS A 247 18.35 1.03 -13.79
N ALA A 248 17.72 -0.03 -13.34
CA ALA A 248 18.39 -1.31 -13.05
C ALA A 248 17.44 -2.48 -13.30
N GLY A 249 18.00 -3.68 -13.47
CA GLY A 249 17.19 -4.90 -13.45
C GLY A 249 16.52 -5.10 -12.09
N PHE A 250 15.38 -5.77 -12.07
CA PHE A 250 14.54 -5.94 -10.87
C PHE A 250 15.33 -6.33 -9.61
N TYR A 251 16.18 -7.34 -9.69
CA TYR A 251 16.97 -7.82 -8.55
C TYR A 251 18.18 -6.93 -8.20
N ALA A 252 18.56 -6.01 -9.08
CA ALA A 252 19.63 -5.04 -8.85
C ALA A 252 19.13 -3.68 -8.34
N LEU A 253 17.81 -3.48 -8.24
CA LEU A 253 17.20 -2.21 -7.83
C LEU A 253 17.69 -1.75 -6.46
N SER A 254 17.80 -2.65 -5.48
CA SER A 254 18.28 -2.31 -4.13
C SER A 254 19.70 -1.75 -4.16
N THR A 255 20.63 -2.47 -4.82
CA THR A 255 22.03 -2.02 -4.91
C THR A 255 22.18 -0.73 -5.72
N ALA A 256 21.40 -0.58 -6.80
CA ALA A 256 21.38 0.65 -7.59
C ALA A 256 20.87 1.84 -6.79
N LEU A 257 19.80 1.64 -5.99
CA LEU A 257 19.24 2.64 -5.11
C LEU A 257 20.22 3.05 -4.01
N GLU A 258 20.89 2.09 -3.36
CA GLU A 258 21.94 2.36 -2.37
C GLU A 258 23.06 3.24 -2.97
N GLY A 259 23.57 2.84 -4.14
CA GLY A 259 24.61 3.57 -4.85
C GLY A 259 24.18 4.98 -5.26
N LEU A 260 22.92 5.16 -5.67
CA LEU A 260 22.35 6.45 -6.02
C LEU A 260 22.20 7.36 -4.80
N LEU A 261 21.62 6.87 -3.71
CA LEU A 261 21.42 7.61 -2.47
C LEU A 261 22.74 7.99 -1.78
N ALA A 262 23.80 7.20 -1.98
CA ALA A 262 25.15 7.48 -1.48
C ALA A 262 25.94 8.50 -2.35
N SER A 263 25.38 8.94 -3.50
CA SER A 263 26.08 9.80 -4.48
C SER A 263 25.35 11.13 -4.71
N PRO A 264 25.49 12.13 -3.82
CA PRO A 264 24.80 13.43 -3.95
C PRO A 264 25.03 14.12 -5.30
N ASP A 265 26.27 14.12 -5.81
CA ASP A 265 26.61 14.73 -7.11
C ASP A 265 25.88 14.06 -8.27
N ARG A 266 25.71 12.73 -8.21
CA ARG A 266 24.98 11.98 -9.23
C ARG A 266 23.48 12.30 -9.17
N LEU A 267 22.91 12.37 -7.96
CA LEU A 267 21.51 12.77 -7.75
C LEU A 267 21.28 14.16 -8.33
N GLU A 268 22.14 15.13 -8.00
CA GLU A 268 21.98 16.51 -8.45
C GLU A 268 22.10 16.62 -9.98
N ARG A 269 23.08 15.95 -10.58
CA ARG A 269 23.26 15.95 -12.03
C ARG A 269 22.03 15.38 -12.75
N VAL A 270 21.54 14.20 -12.33
CA VAL A 270 20.37 13.57 -12.97
C VAL A 270 19.12 14.42 -12.78
N ARG A 271 18.93 15.03 -11.59
CA ARG A 271 17.84 15.94 -11.26
C ARG A 271 17.79 17.12 -12.22
N SER A 272 18.91 17.85 -12.29
CA SER A 272 19.01 19.08 -13.10
C SER A 272 18.83 18.76 -14.59
N GLU A 273 19.53 17.76 -15.11
CA GLU A 273 19.44 17.38 -16.53
C GLU A 273 18.03 16.93 -16.94
N ALA A 274 17.33 16.16 -16.06
CA ALA A 274 15.96 15.75 -16.32
C ALA A 274 14.97 16.93 -16.33
N TYR A 275 15.09 17.79 -15.33
CA TYR A 275 14.23 18.98 -15.18
C TYR A 275 14.40 19.95 -16.35
N ASP A 276 15.66 20.27 -16.71
CA ASP A 276 15.96 21.16 -17.84
C ASP A 276 15.45 20.56 -19.15
N PHE A 277 15.59 19.26 -19.35
CA PHE A 277 15.11 18.57 -20.54
C PHE A 277 13.59 18.69 -20.71
N ILE A 278 12.79 18.37 -19.67
CA ILE A 278 11.32 18.44 -19.82
C ILE A 278 10.83 19.87 -20.07
N ARG A 279 11.50 20.87 -19.49
CA ARG A 279 11.14 22.29 -19.67
C ARG A 279 11.49 22.80 -21.06
N ALA A 280 12.67 22.46 -21.57
CA ALA A 280 13.15 22.96 -22.86
C ALA A 280 12.53 22.20 -24.03
N GLU A 281 12.50 20.87 -23.96
CA GLU A 281 12.17 20.00 -25.10
C GLU A 281 10.72 19.50 -25.09
N ARG A 282 10.04 19.59 -23.94
CA ARG A 282 8.68 19.05 -23.74
C ARG A 282 7.75 20.04 -23.03
N PRO A 283 7.63 21.29 -23.51
CA PRO A 283 6.73 22.27 -22.89
C PRO A 283 5.25 21.89 -23.10
N LEU A 284 4.38 22.28 -22.17
CA LEU A 284 2.93 22.03 -22.23
C LEU A 284 2.29 22.59 -23.52
N SER A 285 2.85 23.64 -24.09
CA SER A 285 2.39 24.19 -25.37
C SER A 285 2.47 23.20 -26.54
N ALA A 286 3.39 22.22 -26.49
CA ALA A 286 3.46 21.16 -27.49
C ALA A 286 2.25 20.22 -27.42
N VAL A 287 1.74 19.94 -26.22
CA VAL A 287 0.48 19.20 -26.00
C VAL A 287 -0.68 19.98 -26.59
N GLY A 288 -0.79 21.27 -26.25
CA GLY A 288 -1.82 22.16 -26.80
C GLY A 288 -1.82 22.22 -28.33
N ALA A 289 -0.65 22.34 -28.94
CA ALA A 289 -0.50 22.33 -30.39
C ALA A 289 -0.98 21.01 -31.03
N ALA A 290 -0.60 19.86 -30.43
CA ALA A 290 -1.01 18.54 -30.94
C ALA A 290 -2.53 18.33 -30.82
N LEU A 291 -3.13 18.74 -29.71
CA LEU A 291 -4.58 18.68 -29.51
C LEU A 291 -5.33 19.64 -30.47
N ARG A 292 -4.82 20.85 -30.66
CA ARG A 292 -5.40 21.84 -31.60
C ARG A 292 -5.40 21.32 -33.04
N GLU A 293 -4.28 20.78 -33.50
CA GLU A 293 -4.17 20.15 -34.82
C GLU A 293 -5.21 19.04 -35.02
N ALA A 294 -5.41 18.20 -33.99
CA ALA A 294 -6.42 17.15 -34.04
C ALA A 294 -7.86 17.72 -34.11
N ILE A 295 -8.15 18.78 -33.35
CA ILE A 295 -9.44 19.47 -33.36
C ILE A 295 -9.72 20.06 -34.74
N ASP A 296 -8.76 20.76 -35.33
CA ASP A 296 -8.91 21.40 -36.64
C ASP A 296 -9.12 20.34 -37.74
N SER A 297 -8.42 19.20 -37.67
CA SER A 297 -8.57 18.07 -38.57
C SER A 297 -9.96 17.43 -38.48
N THR A 298 -10.49 17.27 -37.26
CA THR A 298 -11.81 16.70 -36.97
C THR A 298 -12.92 17.60 -37.56
N SER A 299 -12.78 18.89 -37.40
CA SER A 299 -13.77 19.87 -37.93
C SER A 299 -13.85 19.87 -39.44
N ALA A 300 -12.72 19.68 -40.13
CA ALA A 300 -12.68 19.56 -41.58
C ALA A 300 -13.36 18.27 -42.09
N ALA A 301 -13.24 17.17 -41.34
CA ALA A 301 -13.84 15.88 -41.70
C ALA A 301 -15.36 15.81 -41.44
N ALA A 302 -15.86 16.51 -40.42
CA ALA A 302 -17.27 16.49 -40.04
C ALA A 302 -18.22 17.09 -41.14
N GLY A 303 -17.65 17.85 -42.09
CA GLY A 303 -18.37 18.37 -43.26
C GLY A 303 -18.70 17.32 -44.35
N HIS A 304 -18.18 16.09 -44.26
CA HIS A 304 -18.26 15.07 -45.30
C HIS A 304 -18.89 13.71 -44.93
N ALA A 305 -19.29 13.51 -43.67
CA ALA A 305 -19.80 12.20 -43.22
C ALA A 305 -21.25 12.27 -42.74
N SER A 306 -22.18 12.08 -43.67
CA SER A 306 -23.55 11.71 -43.37
C SER A 306 -23.72 10.20 -43.67
N GLY A 307 -23.96 9.41 -42.65
CA GLY A 307 -24.52 8.05 -42.80
C GLY A 307 -23.64 6.91 -42.32
N ALA A 308 -23.88 6.45 -41.10
CA ALA A 308 -24.05 5.04 -40.69
C ALA A 308 -24.38 5.01 -39.19
N ARG A 309 -25.63 4.72 -38.86
CA ARG A 309 -26.07 4.48 -37.47
C ARG A 309 -25.66 3.06 -37.08
N GLY A 310 -24.42 2.85 -36.69
CA GLY A 310 -23.97 1.63 -36.05
C GLY A 310 -24.14 1.75 -34.53
N ARG A 311 -24.76 0.77 -33.89
CA ARG A 311 -24.75 0.64 -32.42
C ARG A 311 -23.34 0.20 -32.03
N LEU A 312 -22.62 1.06 -31.31
CA LEU A 312 -21.33 0.69 -30.74
C LEU A 312 -21.57 -0.35 -29.64
N THR A 313 -21.05 -1.55 -29.84
CA THR A 313 -20.99 -2.56 -28.78
C THR A 313 -19.65 -2.37 -28.07
N VAL A 314 -19.60 -1.47 -27.10
CA VAL A 314 -18.45 -1.42 -26.18
C VAL A 314 -18.52 -2.71 -25.37
N PRO A 315 -17.46 -3.53 -25.34
CA PRO A 315 -17.43 -4.68 -24.44
C PRO A 315 -17.77 -4.18 -23.04
N MET A 316 -18.81 -4.77 -22.42
CA MET A 316 -19.14 -4.49 -21.02
C MET A 316 -17.84 -4.59 -20.21
N PRO A 317 -17.61 -3.70 -19.25
CA PRO A 317 -16.56 -3.96 -18.30
C PRO A 317 -16.83 -5.35 -17.73
N LEU A 318 -15.90 -6.28 -17.88
CA LEU A 318 -15.65 -7.20 -16.80
C LEU A 318 -15.45 -6.24 -15.63
N GLN A 319 -16.41 -6.21 -14.71
CA GLN A 319 -16.12 -5.63 -13.40
C GLN A 319 -14.75 -6.16 -13.08
N ALA A 320 -13.77 -5.28 -12.87
CA ALA A 320 -12.53 -5.73 -12.30
C ALA A 320 -13.01 -6.53 -11.10
N GLU A 321 -12.82 -7.87 -11.14
CA GLU A 321 -13.20 -8.70 -10.04
C GLU A 321 -12.44 -8.14 -8.87
N GLY A 322 -13.10 -7.25 -8.12
CA GLY A 322 -12.59 -6.78 -6.84
C GLY A 322 -12.40 -8.04 -6.00
N PRO A 323 -11.54 -8.03 -5.01
CA PRO A 323 -11.39 -9.18 -4.13
C PRO A 323 -12.77 -9.54 -3.61
N THR A 324 -13.22 -10.78 -3.89
CA THR A 324 -14.53 -11.28 -3.50
C THR A 324 -14.65 -11.22 -1.99
N PRO A 325 -15.68 -10.57 -1.42
CA PRO A 325 -15.90 -10.56 0.02
C PRO A 325 -15.90 -11.99 0.59
N ALA A 326 -15.37 -12.15 1.79
CA ALA A 326 -15.25 -13.48 2.39
C ALA A 326 -16.60 -14.20 2.53
N VAL A 327 -17.70 -13.44 2.74
CA VAL A 327 -19.06 -13.97 2.81
C VAL A 327 -19.49 -14.67 1.51
N GLU A 328 -19.07 -14.20 0.34
CA GLU A 328 -19.36 -14.82 -0.94
C GLU A 328 -18.50 -16.07 -1.16
N ARG A 329 -17.24 -16.05 -0.71
CA ARG A 329 -16.32 -17.20 -0.81
C ARG A 329 -16.78 -18.40 0.02
N LEU A 330 -17.45 -18.18 1.16
CA LEU A 330 -17.99 -19.25 2.00
C LEU A 330 -19.16 -20.02 1.36
N GLN A 331 -19.74 -19.50 0.27
CA GLN A 331 -20.83 -20.18 -0.46
C GLN A 331 -20.29 -21.21 -1.49
N GLU A 332 -18.99 -21.23 -1.74
CA GLU A 332 -18.35 -22.24 -2.59
C GLU A 332 -18.13 -23.55 -1.82
N HIS A 333 -18.34 -24.69 -2.49
CA HIS A 333 -18.12 -25.99 -1.87
C HIS A 333 -16.63 -26.20 -1.52
N PRO A 334 -16.30 -26.68 -0.30
CA PRO A 334 -14.93 -26.89 0.10
C PRO A 334 -14.23 -27.93 -0.77
N SER A 335 -12.99 -27.69 -1.16
CA SER A 335 -12.14 -28.64 -1.88
C SER A 335 -11.67 -29.77 -0.95
N GLU A 336 -11.24 -30.93 -1.53
CA GLU A 336 -10.63 -32.03 -0.72
C GLU A 336 -9.44 -31.54 0.14
N GLY A 337 -8.68 -30.54 -0.37
CA GLY A 337 -7.59 -29.90 0.36
C GLY A 337 -8.08 -29.16 1.61
N ASP A 338 -9.24 -28.53 1.56
CA ASP A 338 -9.81 -27.78 2.67
C ASP A 338 -10.27 -28.70 3.80
N VAL A 339 -10.78 -29.89 3.47
CA VAL A 339 -11.20 -30.90 4.45
C VAL A 339 -9.99 -31.45 5.25
N VAL A 340 -8.85 -31.72 4.56
CA VAL A 340 -7.62 -32.18 5.22
C VAL A 340 -7.06 -31.11 6.14
N ARG A 341 -7.13 -29.85 5.72
CA ARG A 341 -6.65 -28.68 6.48
C ARG A 341 -7.49 -28.45 7.73
N ALA A 342 -8.82 -28.51 7.59
CA ALA A 342 -9.75 -28.41 8.72
C ALA A 342 -9.46 -29.51 9.76
N ALA A 343 -9.22 -30.74 9.31
CA ALA A 343 -8.89 -31.86 10.20
C ALA A 343 -7.56 -31.64 10.94
N LEU A 344 -6.53 -31.09 10.27
CA LEU A 344 -5.24 -30.77 10.89
C LEU A 344 -5.38 -29.66 11.94
N LYS A 345 -6.13 -28.60 11.65
CA LYS A 345 -6.45 -27.51 12.58
C LYS A 345 -7.16 -28.06 13.82
N GLN A 346 -8.22 -28.88 13.62
CA GLN A 346 -8.94 -29.49 14.73
C GLN A 346 -8.04 -30.41 15.57
N ALA A 347 -7.11 -31.15 14.95
CA ALA A 347 -6.15 -31.98 15.67
C ALA A 347 -5.20 -31.13 16.55
N LEU A 348 -4.72 -29.98 16.05
CA LEU A 348 -3.86 -29.07 16.80
C LEU A 348 -4.61 -28.35 17.94
N VAL A 349 -5.84 -27.91 17.69
CA VAL A 349 -6.72 -27.35 18.75
C VAL A 349 -6.93 -28.41 19.85
N ARG A 350 -7.24 -29.64 19.44
CA ARG A 350 -7.44 -30.74 20.37
C ARG A 350 -6.17 -31.12 21.15
N GLN A 351 -5.01 -31.12 20.50
CA GLN A 351 -3.75 -31.34 21.16
C GLN A 351 -3.49 -30.28 22.24
N ARG A 352 -3.63 -29.02 21.93
CA ARG A 352 -3.44 -27.91 22.89
C ARG A 352 -4.44 -27.93 24.02
N ARG A 353 -5.71 -28.33 23.75
CA ARG A 353 -6.71 -28.52 24.78
C ARG A 353 -6.32 -29.66 25.73
N LEU A 354 -5.85 -30.81 25.19
CA LEU A 354 -5.36 -31.92 25.98
C LEU A 354 -4.11 -31.55 26.78
N GLU A 355 -3.19 -30.80 26.23
CA GLU A 355 -2.02 -30.28 26.94
C GLU A 355 -2.41 -29.36 28.12
N ARG A 356 -3.42 -28.48 27.92
CA ARG A 356 -3.96 -27.66 29.01
C ARG A 356 -4.69 -28.50 30.07
N GLU A 357 -5.44 -29.51 29.66
CA GLU A 357 -6.20 -30.38 30.55
C GLU A 357 -5.26 -31.29 31.35
N LEU A 358 -4.21 -31.83 30.72
CA LEU A 358 -3.15 -32.57 31.40
C LEU A 358 -2.44 -31.71 32.46
N ARG A 359 -2.09 -30.47 32.11
CA ARG A 359 -1.48 -29.52 33.05
C ARG A 359 -2.41 -29.13 34.20
N ARG A 360 -3.73 -29.03 33.97
CA ARG A 360 -4.73 -28.85 35.05
C ARG A 360 -4.78 -30.03 35.97
N LEU A 361 -4.73 -31.25 35.43
CA LEU A 361 -4.71 -32.48 36.22
C LEU A 361 -3.41 -32.64 37.03
N ASP A 362 -2.27 -32.20 36.49
CA ASP A 362 -0.99 -32.16 37.19
C ASP A 362 -0.95 -31.06 38.29
N ALA A 363 -1.78 -29.97 38.12
CA ALA A 363 -1.91 -28.87 39.06
C ALA A 363 -2.96 -29.10 40.17
N ASP A 364 -3.84 -30.12 40.05
CA ASP A 364 -4.89 -30.46 41.03
C ASP A 364 -4.37 -31.04 42.37
N GLY A 365 -3.18 -30.59 42.80
CA GLY A 365 -2.64 -30.78 44.14
C GLY A 365 -2.91 -29.64 45.13
N ASP A 366 -3.52 -28.53 44.79
CA ASP A 366 -4.12 -27.51 45.68
C ASP A 366 -4.54 -26.26 44.82
N GLY A 367 -5.78 -26.07 44.67
CA GLY A 367 -6.65 -25.09 44.03
C GLY A 367 -6.22 -23.66 43.69
N ALA A 368 -4.94 -23.32 43.55
CA ALA A 368 -4.45 -22.08 42.94
C ALA A 368 -3.46 -22.45 41.84
N GLY A 369 -3.71 -22.06 40.57
CA GLY A 369 -2.69 -22.15 39.52
C GLY A 369 -1.43 -21.40 39.99
N PRO A 370 -0.22 -21.80 39.51
CA PRO A 370 1.01 -21.11 39.89
C PRO A 370 0.90 -19.64 39.51
N ASP A 371 1.11 -18.74 40.51
CA ASP A 371 1.11 -17.29 40.31
C ASP A 371 2.19 -16.92 39.26
N ASP A 372 1.86 -15.99 38.38
CA ASP A 372 2.81 -15.39 37.45
C ASP A 372 3.95 -14.71 38.24
N ARG A 373 5.20 -14.98 37.88
CA ARG A 373 6.36 -14.36 38.51
C ARG A 373 6.84 -13.18 37.69
N VAL A 374 6.90 -12.01 38.33
CA VAL A 374 7.42 -10.79 37.68
C VAL A 374 8.83 -10.50 38.17
N VAL A 375 9.76 -10.29 37.24
CA VAL A 375 11.16 -9.94 37.50
C VAL A 375 11.48 -8.63 36.81
N GLU A 376 11.81 -7.60 37.57
CA GLU A 376 12.25 -6.30 37.02
C GLU A 376 13.66 -6.44 36.41
N ILE A 377 13.89 -5.75 35.30
CA ILE A 377 15.17 -5.67 34.59
C ILE A 377 15.58 -4.22 34.35
N GLY A 378 16.90 -3.97 34.32
CA GLY A 378 17.45 -2.61 34.19
C GLY A 378 17.34 -1.80 35.46
N SER A 379 17.41 -0.46 35.35
CA SER A 379 17.38 0.46 36.47
C SER A 379 15.97 0.75 36.96
N SER A 380 15.74 0.65 38.26
CA SER A 380 14.48 1.05 38.91
C SER A 380 14.22 2.57 38.82
N ASP A 381 15.25 3.38 38.55
CA ASP A 381 15.17 4.83 38.46
C ASP A 381 14.97 5.32 37.00
N ALA A 382 14.65 4.41 36.07
CA ALA A 382 14.34 4.77 34.69
C ALA A 382 13.12 5.70 34.62
N PRO A 383 13.16 6.72 33.76
CA PRO A 383 12.01 7.63 33.55
C PRO A 383 10.78 6.85 33.06
N GLN A 384 9.61 7.48 33.17
CA GLN A 384 8.38 6.90 32.62
C GLN A 384 8.58 6.61 31.12
N PRO A 385 8.39 5.38 30.66
CA PRO A 385 8.55 5.05 29.25
C PRO A 385 7.41 5.69 28.43
N ARG A 386 7.73 6.08 27.22
CA ARG A 386 6.75 6.50 26.21
C ARG A 386 6.10 5.30 25.54
N VAL A 387 6.88 4.22 25.38
CA VAL A 387 6.45 2.99 24.71
C VAL A 387 6.82 1.77 25.55
N SER A 388 5.87 0.88 25.78
CA SER A 388 6.11 -0.48 26.31
C SER A 388 6.07 -1.47 25.15
N VAL A 389 7.19 -2.14 24.87
CA VAL A 389 7.25 -3.21 23.87
C VAL A 389 6.92 -4.53 24.55
N VAL A 390 5.76 -5.08 24.26
CA VAL A 390 5.32 -6.39 24.74
C VAL A 390 5.86 -7.47 23.82
N VAL A 391 6.79 -8.26 24.32
CA VAL A 391 7.40 -9.38 23.60
C VAL A 391 6.83 -10.69 24.14
N THR A 392 6.12 -11.47 23.30
CA THR A 392 5.56 -12.76 23.69
C THR A 392 6.48 -13.89 23.31
N LEU A 393 6.73 -14.80 24.25
CA LEU A 393 7.71 -15.87 24.14
C LEU A 393 7.09 -17.22 24.49
N TYR A 394 7.22 -18.21 23.58
CA TYR A 394 6.93 -19.61 23.83
C TYR A 394 7.71 -20.51 22.85
N ASN A 395 8.82 -21.09 23.30
CA ASN A 395 9.68 -22.00 22.52
C ASN A 395 10.29 -21.35 21.25
N TYR A 396 10.92 -20.17 21.41
CA TYR A 396 11.62 -19.41 20.39
C TYR A 396 13.08 -19.11 20.74
N ALA A 397 13.80 -20.09 21.33
CA ALA A 397 15.19 -19.92 21.75
C ALA A 397 16.12 -19.40 20.63
N ASN A 398 15.84 -19.77 19.36
CA ASN A 398 16.67 -19.42 18.22
C ASN A 398 16.50 -17.97 17.73
N THR A 399 15.41 -17.29 18.09
CA THR A 399 15.06 -15.98 17.50
C THR A 399 14.90 -14.86 18.53
N ILE A 400 14.48 -15.18 19.75
CA ILE A 400 14.16 -14.20 20.80
C ILE A 400 15.28 -13.18 21.05
N ALA A 401 16.54 -13.59 21.04
CA ALA A 401 17.66 -12.65 21.22
C ALA A 401 17.72 -11.61 20.10
N GLY A 402 17.36 -11.97 18.87
CA GLY A 402 17.26 -11.07 17.74
C GLY A 402 16.12 -10.06 17.89
N ALA A 403 14.95 -10.52 18.33
CA ALA A 403 13.80 -9.67 18.61
C ALA A 403 14.13 -8.63 19.69
N LEU A 404 14.67 -9.05 20.83
CA LEU A 404 15.04 -8.16 21.93
C LEU A 404 16.13 -7.15 21.54
N ARG A 405 17.18 -7.59 20.82
CA ARG A 405 18.23 -6.68 20.33
C ARG A 405 17.68 -5.62 19.37
N SER A 406 16.65 -5.95 18.58
CA SER A 406 16.03 -4.96 17.69
C SER A 406 15.34 -3.84 18.48
N VAL A 407 14.75 -4.15 19.63
CA VAL A 407 14.19 -3.13 20.54
C VAL A 407 15.30 -2.29 21.13
N GLY A 408 16.41 -2.91 21.59
CA GLY A 408 17.57 -2.19 22.11
C GLY A 408 18.31 -1.30 21.10
N LEU A 409 18.09 -1.50 19.79
CA LEU A 409 18.61 -0.68 18.69
C LEU A 409 17.64 0.42 18.26
N SER A 410 16.52 0.60 18.94
CA SER A 410 15.57 1.68 18.65
C SER A 410 16.24 3.05 18.82
N ASP A 411 15.88 4.00 17.96
CA ASP A 411 16.27 5.42 18.08
C ASP A 411 15.35 6.21 19.04
N LEU A 412 14.46 5.52 19.76
CA LEU A 412 13.60 6.06 20.81
C LEU A 412 14.16 5.62 22.17
N ASP A 413 14.65 6.59 22.98
CA ASP A 413 15.27 6.30 24.28
C ASP A 413 14.26 5.91 25.38
N GLU A 414 13.00 6.36 25.25
CA GLU A 414 11.95 6.20 26.26
C GLU A 414 11.16 4.89 26.04
N VAL A 415 11.87 3.78 25.99
CA VAL A 415 11.29 2.42 25.72
C VAL A 415 11.52 1.53 26.92
N GLU A 416 10.51 0.72 27.28
CA GLU A 416 10.66 -0.44 28.14
C GLU A 416 10.30 -1.73 27.41
N VAL A 417 10.85 -2.85 27.87
CA VAL A 417 10.47 -4.20 27.41
C VAL A 417 9.60 -4.88 28.47
N VAL A 418 8.47 -5.42 28.04
CA VAL A 418 7.66 -6.35 28.84
C VAL A 418 7.72 -7.71 28.15
N LEU A 419 8.69 -8.54 28.55
CA LEU A 419 8.82 -9.91 28.05
C LEU A 419 7.86 -10.83 28.80
N VAL A 420 6.99 -11.53 28.07
CA VAL A 420 6.06 -12.51 28.65
C VAL A 420 6.44 -13.89 28.18
N ASP A 421 7.00 -14.69 29.06
CA ASP A 421 7.25 -16.12 28.83
C ASP A 421 6.00 -16.92 29.17
N ASP A 422 5.35 -17.48 28.16
CA ASP A 422 4.11 -18.26 28.30
C ASP A 422 4.40 -19.74 28.66
N ALA A 423 5.23 -19.93 29.68
CA ALA A 423 5.70 -21.22 30.16
C ALA A 423 6.47 -22.03 29.11
N SER A 424 7.53 -21.45 28.54
CA SER A 424 8.42 -22.13 27.58
C SER A 424 9.02 -23.40 28.18
N THR A 425 9.19 -24.41 27.33
CA THR A 425 9.75 -25.71 27.71
C THR A 425 11.17 -25.96 27.18
N ASP A 426 11.68 -25.02 26.38
CA ASP A 426 13.04 -24.99 25.84
C ASP A 426 13.90 -23.91 26.53
N ASP A 427 15.08 -23.61 25.99
CA ASP A 427 16.01 -22.62 26.56
C ASP A 427 15.60 -21.16 26.29
N SER A 428 14.42 -20.88 25.77
CA SER A 428 13.96 -19.54 25.34
C SER A 428 14.10 -18.50 26.43
N LEU A 429 13.63 -18.78 27.65
CA LEU A 429 13.72 -17.85 28.78
C LEU A 429 15.17 -17.58 29.20
N ALA A 430 16.02 -18.58 29.17
CA ALA A 430 17.45 -18.41 29.51
C ALA A 430 18.16 -17.52 28.46
N VAL A 431 17.89 -17.74 27.17
CA VAL A 431 18.43 -16.93 26.06
C VAL A 431 17.92 -15.49 26.15
N ALA A 432 16.64 -15.30 26.46
CA ALA A 432 16.05 -13.98 26.61
C ALA A 432 16.67 -13.19 27.75
N ARG A 433 16.86 -13.83 28.92
CA ARG A 433 17.55 -13.22 30.08
C ARG A 433 18.97 -12.79 29.73
N ALA A 434 19.76 -13.68 29.12
CA ALA A 434 21.12 -13.34 28.69
C ALA A 434 21.16 -12.15 27.74
N ALA A 435 20.24 -12.07 26.77
CA ALA A 435 20.15 -10.95 25.85
C ALA A 435 19.76 -9.63 26.54
N LEU A 436 18.88 -9.67 27.53
CA LEU A 436 18.48 -8.50 28.33
C LEU A 436 19.58 -8.06 29.29
N GLU A 437 20.35 -8.99 29.86
CA GLU A 437 21.54 -8.67 30.67
C GLU A 437 22.63 -7.94 29.87
N GLU A 438 22.84 -8.32 28.59
CA GLU A 438 23.71 -7.59 27.66
C GLU A 438 23.24 -6.14 27.42
N MET A 439 21.92 -5.89 27.54
CA MET A 439 21.27 -4.59 27.31
C MET A 439 20.76 -3.98 28.63
N SER A 440 21.62 -3.92 29.66
CA SER A 440 21.25 -3.43 30.99
C SER A 440 20.75 -1.98 31.05
N TRP A 441 20.96 -1.20 29.99
CA TRP A 441 20.39 0.15 29.82
C TRP A 441 18.90 0.14 29.45
N LEU A 442 18.36 -0.97 28.90
CA LEU A 442 16.97 -1.10 28.49
C LEU A 442 16.13 -1.56 29.70
N PRO A 443 15.28 -0.67 30.26
CA PRO A 443 14.46 -1.02 31.39
C PRO A 443 13.31 -1.94 30.98
N GLY A 444 12.79 -2.71 31.92
CA GLY A 444 11.60 -3.53 31.66
C GLY A 444 11.35 -4.57 32.71
N ARG A 445 10.62 -5.59 32.32
CA ARG A 445 10.30 -6.74 33.18
C ARG A 445 10.10 -8.02 32.39
N ILE A 446 10.30 -9.12 33.08
CA ILE A 446 9.98 -10.47 32.61
C ILE A 446 8.79 -10.96 33.43
N VAL A 447 7.72 -11.31 32.74
CA VAL A 447 6.53 -11.96 33.28
C VAL A 447 6.63 -13.46 32.93
N GLU A 448 6.99 -14.25 33.89
CA GLU A 448 7.06 -15.72 33.74
C GLU A 448 5.70 -16.29 34.15
N ARG A 449 4.95 -16.76 33.17
CA ARG A 449 3.62 -17.32 33.43
C ARG A 449 3.74 -18.74 34.00
N GLY A 450 2.93 -19.00 35.00
CA GLY A 450 2.91 -20.32 35.64
C GLY A 450 2.36 -21.45 34.77
N ALA A 451 1.58 -21.09 33.71
CA ALA A 451 1.04 -22.05 32.74
C ALA A 451 0.88 -21.40 31.38
N ASN A 452 1.00 -22.18 30.31
CA ASN A 452 0.76 -21.69 28.94
C ASN A 452 -0.73 -21.37 28.75
N GLY A 453 -1.03 -20.10 28.46
CA GLY A 453 -2.37 -19.60 28.18
C GLY A 453 -2.62 -19.33 26.71
N GLY A 454 -1.58 -19.42 25.89
CA GLY A 454 -1.61 -19.10 24.47
C GLY A 454 -1.32 -17.62 24.17
N LEU A 455 -1.08 -17.32 22.91
CA LEU A 455 -0.62 -16.01 22.43
C LEU A 455 -1.51 -14.84 22.89
N PRO A 456 -2.87 -14.87 22.80
CA PRO A 456 -3.72 -13.79 23.27
C PRO A 456 -3.55 -13.51 24.77
N ALA A 457 -3.51 -14.55 25.57
CA ALA A 457 -3.35 -14.42 27.01
C ALA A 457 -1.96 -13.86 27.39
N ALA A 458 -0.90 -14.25 26.67
CA ALA A 458 0.44 -13.69 26.84
C ALA A 458 0.48 -12.20 26.46
N ARG A 459 -0.14 -11.80 25.32
CA ARG A 459 -0.24 -10.41 24.90
C ARG A 459 -1.00 -9.57 25.94
N ASN A 460 -2.14 -10.05 26.43
CA ASN A 460 -2.93 -9.37 27.47
C ASN A 460 -2.16 -9.24 28.79
N ALA A 461 -1.44 -10.27 29.21
CA ALA A 461 -0.57 -10.20 30.39
C ALA A 461 0.52 -9.12 30.22
N GLY A 462 1.15 -9.06 29.06
CA GLY A 462 2.14 -8.02 28.76
C GLY A 462 1.55 -6.60 28.79
N ILE A 463 0.38 -6.41 28.19
CA ILE A 463 -0.33 -5.12 28.21
C ILE A 463 -0.69 -4.70 29.64
N ALA A 464 -1.15 -5.64 30.47
CA ALA A 464 -1.49 -5.36 31.87
C ALA A 464 -0.25 -4.95 32.70
N HIS A 465 0.95 -5.40 32.33
CA HIS A 465 2.20 -5.04 32.99
C HIS A 465 2.93 -3.85 32.34
N ALA A 466 2.41 -3.31 31.23
CA ALA A 466 2.95 -2.11 30.56
C ALA A 466 2.76 -0.86 31.42
N ARG A 467 3.81 -0.02 31.49
CA ARG A 467 3.76 1.27 32.20
C ARG A 467 3.44 2.44 31.26
N ALA A 468 3.79 2.30 29.99
CA ALA A 468 3.54 3.36 28.99
C ALA A 468 2.07 3.43 28.58
N ASP A 469 1.69 4.59 28.06
CA ASP A 469 0.37 4.77 27.44
C ASP A 469 0.32 4.14 26.04
N TYR A 470 1.47 3.95 25.39
CA TYR A 470 1.60 3.27 24.11
C TYR A 470 2.21 1.87 24.29
N VAL A 471 1.57 0.89 23.69
CA VAL A 471 2.02 -0.49 23.70
C VAL A 471 2.29 -0.95 22.26
N PHE A 472 3.49 -1.46 22.01
CA PHE A 472 3.84 -2.12 20.76
C PHE A 472 3.97 -3.63 20.99
N VAL A 473 3.27 -4.44 20.17
CA VAL A 473 3.34 -5.90 20.27
C VAL A 473 4.41 -6.42 19.30
N LEU A 474 5.32 -7.25 19.81
CA LEU A 474 6.39 -7.87 19.03
C LEU A 474 6.44 -9.36 19.32
N ASP A 475 6.29 -10.20 18.30
CA ASP A 475 6.46 -11.64 18.46
C ASP A 475 7.96 -12.01 18.50
N ALA A 476 8.30 -13.09 19.19
CA ALA A 476 9.67 -13.49 19.48
C ALA A 476 10.55 -13.84 18.26
N ASP A 477 9.97 -13.94 17.07
CA ASP A 477 10.66 -14.23 15.81
C ASP A 477 10.74 -13.03 14.85
N ASN A 478 10.10 -11.92 15.20
CA ASN A 478 10.06 -10.70 14.39
C ASN A 478 11.09 -9.66 14.85
N VAL A 479 11.25 -8.58 14.07
CA VAL A 479 12.26 -7.54 14.32
C VAL A 479 11.65 -6.17 14.05
N VAL A 480 11.76 -5.25 15.00
CA VAL A 480 11.41 -3.84 14.77
C VAL A 480 12.59 -3.09 14.16
N HIS A 481 12.32 -2.18 13.23
CA HIS A 481 13.37 -1.32 12.65
C HIS A 481 13.75 -0.20 13.63
N PRO A 482 14.97 0.34 13.58
CA PRO A 482 15.44 1.35 14.56
C PRO A 482 14.50 2.55 14.70
N GLY A 483 13.95 3.09 13.59
CA GLY A 483 13.00 4.20 13.60
C GLY A 483 11.55 3.81 13.85
N GLY A 484 11.22 2.51 13.84
CA GLY A 484 9.83 2.03 13.80
C GLY A 484 9.00 2.46 15.00
N LEU A 485 9.52 2.30 16.23
CA LEU A 485 8.80 2.67 17.44
C LEU A 485 8.54 4.19 17.51
N ARG A 486 9.56 5.00 17.19
CA ARG A 486 9.42 6.45 17.19
C ARG A 486 8.41 6.93 16.16
N LEU A 487 8.46 6.42 14.93
CA LEU A 487 7.53 6.79 13.86
C LEU A 487 6.07 6.54 14.24
N LEU A 488 5.79 5.38 14.85
CA LEU A 488 4.44 5.02 15.28
C LEU A 488 3.97 5.83 16.49
N ALA A 489 4.85 6.06 17.47
CA ALA A 489 4.53 6.90 18.62
C ALA A 489 4.28 8.37 18.23
N ASP A 490 5.13 8.91 17.33
CA ASP A 490 4.95 10.28 16.79
C ASP A 490 3.65 10.41 15.97
N ALA A 491 3.21 9.35 15.30
CA ALA A 491 1.93 9.33 14.59
C ALA A 491 0.76 9.45 15.57
N LEU A 492 0.76 8.70 16.66
CA LEU A 492 -0.27 8.80 17.70
C LEU A 492 -0.26 10.15 18.43
N ASP A 493 0.90 10.78 18.61
CA ASP A 493 0.97 12.12 19.21
C ASP A 493 0.39 13.20 18.28
N ARG A 494 0.63 13.05 16.96
CA ARG A 494 0.08 13.98 15.95
C ARG A 494 -1.42 13.82 15.76
N GLU A 495 -1.93 12.60 15.94
CA GLU A 495 -3.34 12.25 15.75
C GLU A 495 -3.96 11.74 17.07
N PRO A 496 -4.33 12.65 17.99
CA PRO A 496 -4.88 12.26 19.29
C PRO A 496 -6.19 11.46 19.21
N GLY A 497 -6.91 11.55 18.09
CA GLY A 497 -8.12 10.77 17.82
C GLY A 497 -7.87 9.35 17.33
N ALA A 498 -6.63 8.99 16.96
CA ALA A 498 -6.30 7.64 16.56
C ALA A 498 -6.10 6.73 17.77
N ASP A 499 -6.65 5.53 17.72
CA ASP A 499 -6.60 4.53 18.78
C ASP A 499 -5.37 3.63 18.69
N PHE A 500 -4.85 3.49 17.47
CA PHE A 500 -3.62 2.76 17.17
C PHE A 500 -2.91 3.34 15.95
N ALA A 501 -1.62 3.04 15.81
CA ALA A 501 -0.83 3.36 14.62
C ALA A 501 -0.10 2.10 14.13
N TYR A 502 0.03 1.97 12.82
CA TYR A 502 0.74 0.88 12.20
C TYR A 502 1.47 1.36 10.95
N GLY A 503 2.48 0.62 10.54
CA GLY A 503 3.26 0.97 9.37
C GLY A 503 3.50 -0.22 8.46
N VAL A 504 4.22 0.01 7.38
CA VAL A 504 4.55 -1.04 6.42
C VAL A 504 5.53 -2.03 7.06
N ILE A 505 5.23 -3.32 6.94
CA ILE A 505 6.04 -4.41 7.46
C ILE A 505 6.60 -5.20 6.28
N ARG A 506 7.91 -5.43 6.30
CA ARG A 506 8.58 -6.24 5.29
C ARG A 506 8.48 -7.72 5.65
N GLN A 507 7.96 -8.51 4.74
CA GLN A 507 7.91 -9.97 4.89
C GLN A 507 9.21 -10.61 4.40
N VAL A 508 9.87 -11.38 5.26
CA VAL A 508 11.16 -12.02 5.00
C VAL A 508 11.07 -13.52 5.22
N GLY A 509 11.29 -14.29 4.16
CA GLY A 509 11.33 -15.74 4.21
C GLY A 509 12.76 -16.31 4.20
N PRO A 510 12.92 -17.64 4.24
CA PRO A 510 14.24 -18.28 4.20
C PRO A 510 15.05 -17.96 2.95
N ALA A 511 14.39 -17.68 1.83
CA ALA A 511 15.01 -17.29 0.56
C ALA A 511 15.23 -15.77 0.42
N GLY A 512 14.91 -14.98 1.47
CA GLY A 512 15.01 -13.53 1.48
C GLY A 512 13.66 -12.81 1.43
N PRO A 513 13.64 -11.51 1.11
CA PRO A 513 12.43 -10.69 1.08
C PRO A 513 11.36 -11.22 0.11
N MET A 514 10.12 -11.27 0.58
CA MET A 514 8.98 -11.85 -0.13
C MET A 514 7.97 -10.79 -0.58
N GLY A 515 7.61 -9.83 0.30
CA GLY A 515 6.57 -8.86 0.06
C GLY A 515 6.39 -7.89 1.24
N LEU A 516 5.22 -7.31 1.33
CA LEU A 516 4.83 -6.34 2.35
C LEU A 516 3.53 -6.77 3.03
N LEU A 517 3.42 -6.47 4.32
CA LEU A 517 2.20 -6.53 5.13
C LEU A 517 1.87 -5.12 5.62
N SER A 518 0.65 -4.88 6.07
CA SER A 518 0.21 -3.63 6.71
C SER A 518 0.50 -2.37 5.88
N TRP A 519 0.37 -2.46 4.57
CA TRP A 519 0.80 -1.42 3.62
C TRP A 519 -0.33 -0.48 3.16
N ALA A 520 -1.57 -0.71 3.58
CA ALA A 520 -2.74 0.07 3.16
C ALA A 520 -3.24 0.94 4.31
N PRO A 521 -3.78 2.16 4.04
CA PRO A 521 -4.44 2.99 5.05
C PRO A 521 -5.60 2.29 5.74
N TRP A 522 -5.93 2.74 6.98
CA TRP A 522 -7.04 2.21 7.74
C TRP A 522 -8.37 2.47 7.04
N ASP A 523 -9.06 1.38 6.80
CA ASP A 523 -10.44 1.37 6.32
C ASP A 523 -11.11 0.07 6.78
N PRO A 524 -12.06 0.14 7.73
CA PRO A 524 -12.78 -1.04 8.22
C PRO A 524 -13.46 -1.86 7.12
N TRP A 525 -13.74 -1.24 5.98
CA TRP A 525 -14.30 -1.96 4.83
C TRP A 525 -13.42 -3.13 4.38
N TRP A 526 -12.09 -2.97 4.43
CA TRP A 526 -11.14 -4.00 4.02
C TRP A 526 -11.10 -5.22 4.94
N LEU A 527 -11.55 -5.08 6.20
CA LEU A 527 -11.68 -6.22 7.11
C LEU A 527 -12.70 -7.25 6.64
N ARG A 528 -13.58 -6.89 5.70
CA ARG A 528 -14.51 -7.81 5.02
C ARG A 528 -13.82 -8.72 4.02
N ILE A 529 -12.61 -8.40 3.62
CA ILE A 529 -11.85 -9.08 2.57
C ILE A 529 -10.76 -9.96 3.20
N ASP A 530 -9.96 -9.40 4.09
CA ASP A 530 -8.85 -10.10 4.78
C ASP A 530 -8.37 -9.34 6.01
N ASN A 531 -7.48 -10.01 6.79
CA ASN A 531 -6.67 -9.35 7.80
C ASN A 531 -5.49 -8.65 7.09
N TYR A 532 -5.59 -7.35 6.91
CA TYR A 532 -4.56 -6.57 6.20
C TYR A 532 -3.63 -5.78 7.13
N ILE A 533 -3.81 -5.90 8.46
CA ILE A 533 -2.97 -5.26 9.48
C ILE A 533 -2.40 -6.35 10.37
N ASP A 534 -1.08 -6.42 10.46
CA ASP A 534 -0.36 -7.33 11.35
C ASP A 534 -0.44 -6.88 12.82
N ALA A 535 -0.23 -7.80 13.75
CA ALA A 535 -0.23 -7.51 15.17
C ALA A 535 0.85 -6.51 15.61
N MET A 536 1.94 -6.35 14.84
CA MET A 536 3.00 -5.38 15.11
C MET A 536 2.52 -3.94 14.85
N ALA A 537 1.62 -3.47 15.69
CA ALA A 537 1.06 -2.13 15.72
C ALA A 537 1.30 -1.47 17.08
N MET A 538 1.31 -0.14 17.11
CA MET A 538 1.35 0.67 18.33
C MET A 538 -0.08 0.96 18.76
N LEU A 539 -0.45 0.50 19.94
CA LEU A 539 -1.81 0.60 20.48
C LEU A 539 -1.84 1.65 21.60
N ARG A 540 -2.87 2.48 21.68
CA ARG A 540 -3.17 3.17 22.93
C ARG A 540 -3.67 2.16 23.94
N ARG A 541 -3.00 2.04 25.08
CA ARG A 541 -3.37 1.08 26.12
C ARG A 541 -4.82 1.28 26.58
N SER A 542 -5.26 2.51 26.72
CA SER A 542 -6.66 2.84 27.07
C SER A 542 -7.68 2.33 26.04
N SER A 543 -7.36 2.37 24.75
CA SER A 543 -8.25 1.86 23.70
C SER A 543 -8.34 0.33 23.74
N VAL A 544 -7.22 -0.35 24.01
CA VAL A 544 -7.21 -1.80 24.21
C VAL A 544 -8.04 -2.22 25.44
N GLU A 545 -7.95 -1.45 26.53
CA GLU A 545 -8.74 -1.69 27.73
C GLU A 545 -10.26 -1.57 27.46
N VAL A 546 -10.69 -0.60 26.63
CA VAL A 546 -12.10 -0.43 26.25
C VAL A 546 -12.66 -1.65 25.51
N VAL A 547 -11.88 -2.24 24.59
CA VAL A 547 -12.31 -3.41 23.80
C VAL A 547 -12.05 -4.75 24.51
N GLY A 548 -11.44 -4.73 25.71
CA GLY A 548 -11.19 -5.91 26.53
C GLY A 548 -9.95 -6.71 26.13
N GLY A 549 -9.07 -6.14 25.31
CA GLY A 549 -7.82 -6.78 24.86
C GLY A 549 -8.01 -7.83 23.77
N TYR A 550 -6.99 -8.69 23.60
CA TYR A 550 -7.03 -9.81 22.67
C TYR A 550 -7.96 -10.92 23.16
N THR A 551 -8.81 -11.43 22.27
CA THR A 551 -9.75 -12.50 22.61
C THR A 551 -9.02 -13.85 22.89
N SER A 552 -9.45 -14.55 23.93
CA SER A 552 -9.00 -15.92 24.24
C SER A 552 -9.97 -16.99 23.70
N ASP A 553 -10.96 -16.59 22.91
CA ASP A 553 -11.91 -17.51 22.29
C ASP A 553 -11.20 -18.40 21.26
N GLU A 554 -11.32 -19.72 21.44
CA GLU A 554 -10.67 -20.72 20.59
C GLU A 554 -11.08 -20.63 19.10
N ALA A 555 -12.25 -20.04 18.81
CA ALA A 555 -12.71 -19.81 17.43
C ALA A 555 -11.78 -18.87 16.64
N PHE A 556 -11.05 -18.00 17.33
CA PHE A 556 -10.13 -17.02 16.73
C PHE A 556 -8.64 -17.39 16.91
N MET A 557 -8.33 -18.63 17.19
CA MET A 557 -6.93 -19.05 17.34
C MET A 557 -6.15 -18.82 16.03
N GLY A 558 -5.12 -17.95 16.10
CA GLY A 558 -4.33 -17.48 14.95
C GLY A 558 -5.01 -16.37 14.14
N TRP A 559 -6.14 -15.84 14.63
CA TRP A 559 -6.89 -14.71 14.10
C TRP A 559 -7.16 -13.66 15.20
N GLU A 560 -6.47 -13.76 16.32
CA GLU A 560 -6.67 -12.91 17.50
C GLU A 560 -6.38 -11.43 17.24
N ASP A 561 -5.45 -11.12 16.33
CA ASP A 561 -5.18 -9.78 15.86
C ASP A 561 -6.29 -9.30 14.89
N PHE A 562 -6.74 -10.15 13.99
CA PHE A 562 -7.86 -9.83 13.11
C PHE A 562 -9.15 -9.55 13.89
N GLU A 563 -9.42 -10.37 14.89
CA GLU A 563 -10.56 -10.16 15.79
C GLU A 563 -10.44 -8.83 16.55
N LEU A 564 -9.22 -8.48 17.04
CA LEU A 564 -8.98 -7.19 17.69
C LEU A 564 -9.29 -6.01 16.76
N TRP A 565 -8.86 -6.07 15.48
CA TRP A 565 -9.17 -5.01 14.52
C TRP A 565 -10.66 -4.90 14.24
N CYS A 566 -11.36 -6.03 14.11
CA CYS A 566 -12.82 -6.04 13.97
C CYS A 566 -13.53 -5.49 15.19
N ASN A 567 -13.04 -5.82 16.41
CA ASN A 567 -13.57 -5.31 17.66
C ASN A 567 -13.39 -3.79 17.78
N MET A 568 -12.19 -3.28 17.52
CA MET A 568 -11.92 -1.83 17.48
C MET A 568 -12.79 -1.12 16.44
N ALA A 569 -12.91 -1.67 15.22
CA ALA A 569 -13.78 -1.12 14.18
C ALA A 569 -15.25 -1.05 14.62
N SER A 570 -15.75 -2.09 15.30
CA SER A 570 -17.13 -2.12 15.81
C SER A 570 -17.42 -1.07 16.89
N HIS A 571 -16.37 -0.59 17.58
CA HIS A 571 -16.42 0.51 18.54
C HIS A 571 -16.17 1.88 17.89
N GLY A 572 -16.06 1.96 16.57
CA GLY A 572 -15.80 3.21 15.84
C GLY A 572 -14.38 3.75 16.02
N MET A 573 -13.45 2.92 16.46
CA MET A 573 -12.05 3.28 16.65
C MET A 573 -11.33 3.42 15.32
N SER A 574 -10.27 4.25 15.29
CA SER A 574 -9.51 4.57 14.10
C SER A 574 -8.02 4.25 14.24
N GLY A 575 -7.41 3.84 13.13
CA GLY A 575 -5.99 3.58 13.01
C GLY A 575 -5.28 4.61 12.13
N GLU A 576 -4.12 5.06 12.57
CA GLU A 576 -3.24 5.94 11.80
C GLU A 576 -2.22 5.10 11.03
N PHE A 577 -2.19 5.26 9.72
CA PHE A 577 -1.25 4.56 8.85
C PHE A 577 0.03 5.38 8.63
N VAL A 578 1.17 4.79 8.97
CA VAL A 578 2.49 5.36 8.71
C VAL A 578 3.07 4.72 7.44
N PRO A 579 3.23 5.45 6.33
CA PRO A 579 3.68 4.89 5.05
C PRO A 579 5.21 4.67 5.03
N GLU A 580 5.77 4.12 6.10
CA GLU A 580 7.20 3.82 6.26
C GLU A 580 7.41 2.39 6.75
N LEU A 581 8.59 1.81 6.46
CA LEU A 581 8.95 0.49 6.95
C LEU A 581 9.26 0.55 8.45
N VAL A 582 8.48 -0.20 9.25
CA VAL A 582 8.60 -0.20 10.71
C VAL A 582 9.16 -1.49 11.30
N ALA A 583 8.98 -2.61 10.62
CA ALA A 583 9.36 -3.93 11.13
C ALA A 583 9.60 -4.95 10.02
N ASP A 584 10.21 -6.08 10.38
CA ASP A 584 10.32 -7.29 9.56
C ASP A 584 9.48 -8.41 10.20
N TYR A 585 8.58 -8.97 9.40
CA TYR A 585 7.88 -10.21 9.70
C TYR A 585 8.65 -11.39 9.10
N ARG A 586 9.15 -12.28 9.94
CA ARG A 586 9.92 -13.44 9.51
C ARG A 586 9.03 -14.67 9.33
N THR A 587 9.11 -15.26 8.13
CA THR A 587 8.48 -16.55 7.82
C THR A 587 9.56 -17.64 7.72
N GLY A 588 9.23 -18.88 8.02
CA GLY A 588 10.20 -19.98 7.84
C GLY A 588 10.16 -21.04 8.91
N HIS A 589 9.40 -20.79 9.95
CA HIS A 589 8.96 -21.82 10.89
C HIS A 589 7.49 -22.17 10.62
N ILE A 590 6.99 -23.30 11.12
CA ILE A 590 5.55 -23.56 11.14
C ILE A 590 4.93 -22.52 12.07
N SER A 591 4.59 -21.37 11.52
CA SER A 591 3.95 -20.28 12.26
C SER A 591 2.46 -20.55 12.44
N MET A 592 1.83 -19.89 13.42
CA MET A 592 0.37 -19.93 13.58
C MET A 592 -0.34 -19.50 12.30
N LEU A 593 0.19 -18.49 11.59
CA LEU A 593 -0.33 -18.03 10.31
C LEU A 593 -0.31 -19.14 9.25
N SER A 594 0.75 -19.95 9.16
CA SER A 594 0.83 -21.06 8.20
C SER A 594 -0.17 -22.19 8.49
N LEU A 595 -0.63 -22.31 9.74
CA LEU A 595 -1.66 -23.27 10.16
C LEU A 595 -3.08 -22.73 9.97
N THR A 596 -3.30 -21.42 10.16
CA THR A 596 -4.62 -20.80 10.09
C THR A 596 -5.04 -20.41 8.68
N THR A 597 -4.09 -20.12 7.78
CA THR A 597 -4.38 -19.98 6.34
C THR A 597 -4.86 -21.27 5.67
N LEU A 598 -4.78 -22.40 6.39
CA LEU A 598 -5.20 -23.69 5.86
C LEU A 598 -6.71 -23.94 5.93
N ASP A 599 -7.43 -23.37 6.90
CA ASP A 599 -8.91 -23.39 6.97
C ASP A 599 -9.40 -22.06 7.55
N THR A 600 -9.93 -21.23 6.68
CA THR A 600 -10.42 -19.90 7.03
C THR A 600 -11.91 -19.88 7.34
N THR A 601 -12.64 -20.98 7.04
CA THR A 601 -14.11 -21.01 7.09
C THR A 601 -14.66 -20.79 8.49
N ASP A 602 -14.09 -21.49 9.48
CA ASP A 602 -14.55 -21.36 10.88
C ASP A 602 -14.26 -19.97 11.45
N GLY A 603 -13.07 -19.41 11.15
CA GLY A 603 -12.69 -18.07 11.59
C GLY A 603 -13.61 -16.99 11.01
N TRP A 604 -13.88 -17.05 9.70
CA TRP A 604 -14.81 -16.12 9.06
C TRP A 604 -16.23 -16.25 9.61
N THR A 605 -16.71 -17.47 9.81
CA THR A 605 -18.05 -17.71 10.38
C THR A 605 -18.14 -17.09 11.77
N ALA A 606 -17.14 -17.29 12.63
CA ALA A 606 -17.10 -16.71 13.95
C ALA A 606 -17.05 -15.15 13.93
N LEU A 607 -16.28 -14.57 13.00
CA LEU A 607 -16.22 -13.10 12.80
C LEU A 607 -17.58 -12.56 12.34
N PHE A 608 -18.22 -13.20 11.35
CA PHE A 608 -19.53 -12.77 10.88
C PHE A 608 -20.62 -12.91 11.94
N ASP A 609 -20.54 -13.92 12.81
CA ASP A 609 -21.50 -14.08 13.92
C ASP A 609 -21.30 -13.03 15.01
N ARG A 610 -20.07 -12.56 15.19
CA ARG A 610 -19.73 -11.55 16.21
C ARG A 610 -19.89 -10.12 15.72
N TYR A 611 -19.58 -9.80 14.46
CA TYR A 611 -19.51 -8.45 13.91
C TYR A 611 -20.42 -8.26 12.70
N GLU A 612 -21.56 -7.62 12.90
CA GLU A 612 -22.59 -7.42 11.88
C GLU A 612 -22.09 -6.61 10.68
N PHE A 613 -21.25 -5.58 10.93
CA PHE A 613 -20.72 -4.72 9.87
C PHE A 613 -19.94 -5.47 8.77
N LEU A 614 -19.39 -6.64 9.07
CA LEU A 614 -18.71 -7.47 8.09
C LEU A 614 -19.65 -8.10 7.04
N ARG A 615 -20.96 -8.17 7.32
CA ARG A 615 -22.00 -8.76 6.46
C ARG A 615 -22.67 -7.72 5.56
N GLU A 616 -22.55 -6.44 5.85
CA GLU A 616 -23.19 -5.41 5.06
C GLU A 616 -22.67 -5.42 3.62
N PRO A 617 -23.53 -5.28 2.60
CA PRO A 617 -23.10 -5.19 1.22
C PRO A 617 -22.21 -3.95 1.03
N ALA A 618 -21.26 -4.02 0.10
CA ALA A 618 -20.32 -2.97 -0.25
C ALA A 618 -21.01 -1.75 -0.86
#